data_1e4a6b8b520886a40e5be990c4c7f493
#
_entry.id   1e4a6b8b520886a40e5be990c4c7f493
#
_cell.length_a   1.000
_cell.length_b   1.000
_cell.length_c   1.000
_cell.angle_alpha   90.00
_cell.angle_beta   90.00
_cell.angle_gamma   90.00
#
_symmetry.space_group_name_H-M   'P 1'
#
loop_
_entity.id
_entity.type
_entity.pdbx_description
1 polymer ?
#
loop_
_entity_poly.entity_id
_entity_poly.type
_entity_poly.pdbx_seq_one_letter_code
_entity_poly.pdbx_strand_id
1 'polypeptide(L)'
;MTAKPAPGAAPSGSASNGELVRRLFALAWRYRSRCFVVLGLQLALLTLGLSGLSLTGLGIDYLGWILAGHHTGQTAEFPHAKFGLQLPMTWEPLHVLLLIASCILGFAILRAGLNYLYTIAINRLVQQRLVIDLRGEVYDKLQRLSFRFFDANTTGSIITRVTGDVQAVRMFLDQVMIQSVIMVVSLTIYAIYMASLHPGLTLACLATTPILAVMSVGFSRYIQPLYQSSRESEEAMVEYLAESVQGVQVTKAFGREPEDRAAFAAKNRTVLDQQQGIFWRVSLFTPAVGLLTRVNMVVLLGYGGWLVIHGQLPLGTGLVVFAGLLDQFSG
;
A
#
# COMPACT_ATOMS: atom_id res chain seq x y z
N MET A 1 16.53 26.86 -47.35
CA MET A 1 16.50 25.42 -47.10
C MET A 1 17.58 25.14 -46.06
N THR A 2 17.24 25.15 -44.78
CA THR A 2 18.10 24.73 -43.69
C THR A 2 17.24 23.82 -42.82
N ALA A 3 17.60 22.55 -42.80
CA ALA A 3 16.89 21.50 -42.09
C ALA A 3 16.89 21.80 -40.56
N LYS A 4 15.70 21.87 -39.99
CA LYS A 4 15.44 21.97 -38.57
C LYS A 4 15.92 20.66 -37.93
N PRO A 5 16.81 20.66 -36.92
CA PRO A 5 17.19 19.45 -36.23
C PRO A 5 15.97 18.93 -35.44
N ALA A 6 15.74 17.62 -35.52
CA ALA A 6 14.68 16.90 -34.82
C ALA A 6 14.74 17.16 -33.31
N PRO A 7 13.60 17.29 -32.61
CA PRO A 7 13.55 17.49 -31.17
C PRO A 7 13.97 16.23 -30.45
N GLY A 8 15.02 16.37 -29.59
CA GLY A 8 15.20 15.52 -28.45
C GLY A 8 15.57 14.07 -28.71
N ALA A 9 16.78 13.81 -29.26
CA ALA A 9 17.44 12.55 -28.94
C ALA A 9 17.71 12.54 -27.43
N ALA A 10 16.90 11.83 -26.68
CA ALA A 10 17.23 11.45 -25.31
C ALA A 10 18.63 10.82 -25.31
N PRO A 11 19.49 11.11 -24.33
CA PRO A 11 20.78 10.46 -24.25
C PRO A 11 20.51 8.95 -24.18
N SER A 12 20.97 8.22 -25.20
CA SER A 12 20.88 6.78 -25.35
C SER A 12 21.76 6.08 -24.32
N GLY A 13 21.27 6.02 -23.13
CA GLY A 13 21.76 5.29 -21.99
C GLY A 13 20.58 5.05 -21.09
N SER A 14 19.56 4.27 -21.55
CA SER A 14 18.51 3.77 -20.67
C SER A 14 19.18 2.89 -19.64
N ALA A 15 19.47 3.48 -18.46
CA ALA A 15 19.90 2.69 -17.33
C ALA A 15 18.88 1.56 -17.16
N SER A 16 19.35 0.32 -17.13
CA SER A 16 18.49 -0.83 -16.91
C SER A 16 17.62 -0.57 -15.66
N ASN A 17 16.34 -0.96 -15.71
CA ASN A 17 15.44 -0.79 -14.56
C ASN A 17 16.06 -1.27 -13.25
N GLY A 18 16.91 -2.34 -13.31
CA GLY A 18 17.68 -2.83 -12.17
C GLY A 18 18.74 -1.85 -11.66
N GLU A 19 19.38 -1.09 -12.56
CA GLU A 19 20.37 -0.09 -12.17
C GLU A 19 19.70 1.13 -11.52
N LEU A 20 18.54 1.55 -12.03
CA LEU A 20 17.74 2.62 -11.43
C LEU A 20 17.28 2.24 -10.02
N VAL A 21 16.75 1.04 -9.86
CA VAL A 21 16.33 0.51 -8.54
C VAL A 21 17.52 0.45 -7.60
N ARG A 22 18.69 -0.02 -8.04
CA ARG A 22 19.91 -0.06 -7.23
C ARG A 22 20.36 1.33 -6.78
N ARG A 23 20.30 2.32 -7.66
CA ARG A 23 20.64 3.73 -7.32
C ARG A 23 19.66 4.31 -6.30
N LEU A 24 18.38 4.02 -6.43
CA LEU A 24 17.36 4.44 -5.47
C LEU A 24 17.53 3.75 -4.11
N PHE A 25 17.88 2.46 -4.09
CA PHE A 25 18.27 1.77 -2.85
C PHE A 25 19.54 2.37 -2.21
N ALA A 26 20.55 2.72 -2.99
CA ALA A 26 21.74 3.39 -2.48
C ALA A 26 21.42 4.77 -1.88
N LEU A 27 20.46 5.50 -2.49
CA LEU A 27 19.97 6.76 -1.95
C LEU A 27 19.27 6.56 -0.60
N ALA A 28 18.39 5.55 -0.49
CA ALA A 28 17.73 5.22 0.77
C ALA A 28 18.73 4.77 1.84
N TRP A 29 19.78 4.02 1.46
CA TRP A 29 20.82 3.58 2.39
C TRP A 29 21.60 4.73 3.03
N ARG A 30 21.66 5.89 2.38
CA ARG A 30 22.21 7.12 2.96
C ARG A 30 21.45 7.56 4.22
N TYR A 31 20.16 7.23 4.32
CA TYR A 31 19.29 7.57 5.45
C TYR A 31 18.99 6.35 6.35
N ARG A 32 19.84 5.32 6.34
CA ARG A 32 19.66 4.04 7.03
C ARG A 32 19.19 4.15 8.48
N SER A 33 19.78 5.06 9.28
CA SER A 33 19.43 5.21 10.70
C SER A 33 17.97 5.58 10.90
N ARG A 34 17.42 6.43 10.04
CA ARG A 34 16.02 6.84 10.09
C ARG A 34 15.08 5.78 9.51
N CYS A 35 15.52 5.08 8.48
CA CYS A 35 14.79 3.92 7.96
C CYS A 35 14.66 2.84 9.04
N PHE A 36 15.71 2.58 9.83
CA PHE A 36 15.65 1.66 10.95
C PHE A 36 14.68 2.12 12.05
N VAL A 37 14.59 3.42 12.35
CA VAL A 37 13.60 3.95 13.30
C VAL A 37 12.18 3.73 12.77
N VAL A 38 11.92 4.01 11.50
CA VAL A 38 10.60 3.78 10.87
C VAL A 38 10.24 2.29 10.90
N LEU A 39 11.17 1.41 10.53
CA LEU A 39 10.97 -0.04 10.58
C LEU A 39 10.78 -0.54 12.03
N GLY A 40 11.53 -0.03 12.99
CA GLY A 40 11.38 -0.38 14.40
C GLY A 40 10.03 0.03 14.96
N LEU A 41 9.56 1.24 14.65
CA LEU A 41 8.21 1.69 15.02
C LEU A 41 7.13 0.84 14.36
N GLN A 42 7.31 0.46 13.10
CA GLN A 42 6.38 -0.41 12.40
C GLN A 42 6.33 -1.81 13.02
N LEU A 43 7.49 -2.39 13.40
CA LEU A 43 7.54 -3.66 14.13
C LEU A 43 6.84 -3.57 15.49
N ALA A 44 7.04 -2.48 16.22
CA ALA A 44 6.33 -2.24 17.48
C ALA A 44 4.80 -2.11 17.26
N LEU A 45 4.36 -1.45 16.19
CA LEU A 45 2.94 -1.38 15.82
C LEU A 45 2.36 -2.74 15.44
N LEU A 46 3.13 -3.58 14.74
CA LEU A 46 2.73 -4.94 14.39
C LEU A 46 2.59 -5.81 15.63
N THR A 47 3.57 -5.80 16.53
CA THR A 47 3.52 -6.59 17.78
C THR A 47 2.37 -6.17 18.68
N LEU A 48 2.11 -4.86 18.82
CA LEU A 48 0.94 -4.36 19.56
C LEU A 48 -0.38 -4.74 18.89
N GLY A 49 -0.44 -4.73 17.55
CA GLY A 49 -1.60 -5.19 16.80
C GLY A 49 -1.92 -6.65 17.07
N LEU A 50 -0.91 -7.51 16.99
CA LEU A 50 -1.03 -8.94 17.29
C LEU A 50 -1.42 -9.20 18.77
N SER A 51 -0.83 -8.45 19.70
CA SER A 51 -1.17 -8.56 21.12
C SER A 51 -2.61 -8.15 21.41
N GLY A 52 -3.08 -7.04 20.80
CA GLY A 52 -4.46 -6.59 20.91
C GLY A 52 -5.46 -7.60 20.36
N LEU A 53 -5.14 -8.21 19.20
CA LEU A 53 -5.96 -9.26 18.59
C LEU A 53 -6.02 -10.51 19.46
N SER A 54 -4.88 -10.91 20.04
CA SER A 54 -4.78 -12.06 20.96
C SER A 54 -5.57 -11.82 22.26
N LEU A 55 -5.56 -10.60 22.81
CA LEU A 55 -6.36 -10.21 23.98
C LEU A 55 -7.86 -10.26 23.68
N THR A 56 -8.26 -9.83 22.50
CA THR A 56 -9.66 -9.93 22.04
C THR A 56 -10.10 -11.41 21.96
N GLY A 57 -9.24 -12.26 21.39
CA GLY A 57 -9.46 -13.70 21.35
C GLY A 57 -9.59 -14.31 22.75
N LEU A 58 -8.72 -13.93 23.68
CA LEU A 58 -8.78 -14.38 25.08
C LEU A 58 -10.10 -13.97 25.75
N GLY A 59 -10.60 -12.76 25.50
CA GLY A 59 -11.89 -12.32 26.01
C GLY A 59 -13.06 -13.17 25.51
N ILE A 60 -13.02 -13.59 24.24
CA ILE A 60 -14.04 -14.47 23.65
C ILE A 60 -13.93 -15.89 24.23
N ASP A 61 -12.71 -16.43 24.39
CA ASP A 61 -12.52 -17.75 25.00
C ASP A 61 -12.98 -17.76 26.47
N TYR A 62 -12.74 -16.67 27.20
CA TYR A 62 -13.20 -16.50 28.58
C TYR A 62 -14.74 -16.46 28.68
N LEU A 63 -15.40 -15.74 27.76
CA LEU A 63 -16.88 -15.74 27.66
C LEU A 63 -17.41 -17.12 27.34
N GLY A 64 -16.80 -17.83 26.41
CA GLY A 64 -17.13 -19.21 26.06
C GLY A 64 -17.01 -20.15 27.26
N TRP A 65 -15.96 -20.01 28.07
CA TRP A 65 -15.75 -20.78 29.27
C TRP A 65 -16.84 -20.54 30.34
N ILE A 66 -17.23 -19.27 30.57
CA ILE A 66 -18.31 -18.94 31.51
C ILE A 66 -19.63 -19.58 31.05
N LEU A 67 -19.96 -19.45 29.76
CA LEU A 67 -21.20 -20.00 29.22
C LEU A 67 -21.24 -21.55 29.28
N ALA A 68 -20.11 -22.21 29.01
CA ALA A 68 -19.99 -23.67 29.10
C ALA A 68 -20.10 -24.17 30.56
N GLY A 69 -19.49 -23.44 31.50
CA GLY A 69 -19.57 -23.77 32.94
C GLY A 69 -20.99 -23.71 33.52
N HIS A 70 -21.85 -22.82 33.00
CA HIS A 70 -23.25 -22.75 33.39
C HIS A 70 -24.11 -23.86 32.81
N HIS A 71 -23.69 -24.50 31.68
CA HIS A 71 -24.56 -25.47 30.99
C HIS A 71 -24.15 -26.94 31.19
N THR A 72 -22.88 -27.24 31.56
CA THR A 72 -22.36 -28.65 31.51
C THR A 72 -21.79 -29.19 32.81
N GLY A 73 -21.55 -28.36 33.85
CA GLY A 73 -20.93 -28.83 35.09
C GLY A 73 -19.55 -29.45 34.92
N GLN A 74 -18.95 -29.37 33.72
CA GLN A 74 -17.61 -29.87 33.42
C GLN A 74 -16.61 -28.76 33.68
N THR A 75 -15.53 -29.09 34.40
CA THR A 75 -14.36 -28.22 34.56
C THR A 75 -13.61 -28.13 33.23
N ALA A 76 -14.11 -27.26 32.32
CA ALA A 76 -13.34 -26.90 31.12
C ALA A 76 -12.03 -26.25 31.59
N GLU A 77 -10.91 -26.64 30.99
CA GLU A 77 -9.61 -26.02 31.30
C GLU A 77 -9.70 -24.50 31.04
N PHE A 78 -9.17 -23.75 32.00
CA PHE A 78 -9.16 -22.29 31.93
C PHE A 78 -8.31 -21.84 30.75
N PRO A 79 -8.81 -20.90 29.90
CA PRO A 79 -8.05 -20.42 28.75
C PRO A 79 -6.76 -19.73 29.21
N HIS A 80 -5.61 -20.36 28.95
CA HIS A 80 -4.31 -19.78 29.24
C HIS A 80 -3.92 -18.81 28.12
N ALA A 81 -3.66 -17.54 28.48
CA ALA A 81 -3.06 -16.62 27.53
C ALA A 81 -1.65 -17.07 27.15
N LYS A 82 -1.35 -17.21 25.88
CA LYS A 82 0.02 -17.54 25.39
C LYS A 82 1.08 -16.53 25.85
N PHE A 83 0.67 -15.38 26.38
CA PHE A 83 1.54 -14.34 26.94
C PHE A 83 1.78 -14.45 28.44
N GLY A 84 1.43 -15.56 29.09
CA GLY A 84 1.68 -15.78 30.52
C GLY A 84 0.84 -14.91 31.47
N LEU A 85 -0.19 -14.23 30.98
CA LEU A 85 -1.17 -13.53 31.81
C LEU A 85 -2.05 -14.55 32.51
N GLN A 86 -1.77 -14.81 33.81
CA GLN A 86 -2.65 -15.58 34.67
C GLN A 86 -3.82 -14.69 35.09
N LEU A 87 -5.01 -15.01 34.60
CA LEU A 87 -6.23 -14.32 35.03
C LEU A 87 -6.57 -14.69 36.46
N PRO A 88 -6.90 -13.73 37.36
CA PRO A 88 -7.24 -14.03 38.75
C PRO A 88 -8.57 -14.78 38.83
N MET A 89 -8.52 -16.06 39.20
CA MET A 89 -9.68 -16.97 39.33
C MET A 89 -10.66 -16.56 40.45
N THR A 90 -10.27 -15.68 41.34
CA THR A 90 -11.05 -15.30 42.55
C THR A 90 -11.98 -14.13 42.30
N TRP A 91 -11.92 -13.50 41.11
CA TRP A 91 -12.69 -12.31 40.80
C TRP A 91 -14.04 -12.69 40.14
N GLU A 92 -15.06 -11.84 40.36
CA GLU A 92 -16.31 -11.96 39.63
C GLU A 92 -16.10 -11.85 38.12
N PRO A 93 -16.83 -12.63 37.31
CA PRO A 93 -16.66 -12.66 35.86
C PRO A 93 -16.70 -11.28 35.19
N LEU A 94 -17.51 -10.36 35.70
CA LEU A 94 -17.62 -9.00 35.22
C LEU A 94 -16.32 -8.20 35.39
N HIS A 95 -15.66 -8.34 36.54
CA HIS A 95 -14.38 -7.66 36.81
C HIS A 95 -13.26 -8.15 35.91
N VAL A 96 -13.22 -9.44 35.57
CA VAL A 96 -12.24 -10.00 34.63
C VAL A 96 -12.49 -9.47 33.21
N LEU A 97 -13.75 -9.41 32.77
CA LEU A 97 -14.09 -8.82 31.48
C LEU A 97 -13.73 -7.34 31.39
N LEU A 98 -14.00 -6.56 32.46
CA LEU A 98 -13.62 -5.15 32.54
C LEU A 98 -12.10 -4.99 32.53
N LEU A 99 -11.34 -5.88 33.18
CA LEU A 99 -9.89 -5.88 33.12
C LEU A 99 -9.40 -6.12 31.67
N ILE A 100 -9.91 -7.15 30.98
CA ILE A 100 -9.55 -7.43 29.57
C ILE A 100 -9.89 -6.24 28.69
N ALA A 101 -11.10 -5.67 28.83
CA ALA A 101 -11.53 -4.50 28.09
C ALA A 101 -10.63 -3.27 28.34
N SER A 102 -10.24 -3.01 29.59
CA SER A 102 -9.32 -1.94 29.94
C SER A 102 -7.91 -2.15 29.38
N CYS A 103 -7.42 -3.38 29.35
CA CYS A 103 -6.17 -3.74 28.69
C CYS A 103 -6.24 -3.49 27.19
N ILE A 104 -7.30 -3.94 26.52
CA ILE A 104 -7.51 -3.68 25.08
C ILE A 104 -7.52 -2.17 24.78
N LEU A 105 -8.22 -1.39 25.60
CA LEU A 105 -8.26 0.07 25.46
C LEU A 105 -6.88 0.68 25.69
N GLY A 106 -6.13 0.23 26.70
CA GLY A 106 -4.76 0.66 26.97
C GLY A 106 -3.82 0.39 25.78
N PHE A 107 -3.89 -0.83 25.21
CA PHE A 107 -3.14 -1.18 24.00
C PHE A 107 -3.56 -0.34 22.80
N ALA A 108 -4.84 -0.04 22.64
CA ALA A 108 -5.34 0.82 21.57
C ALA A 108 -4.80 2.25 21.67
N ILE A 109 -4.79 2.83 22.88
CA ILE A 109 -4.23 4.17 23.13
C ILE A 109 -2.72 4.18 22.87
N LEU A 110 -1.99 3.15 23.34
CA LEU A 110 -0.56 3.03 23.10
C LEU A 110 -0.26 2.90 21.60
N ARG A 111 -1.04 2.08 20.89
CA ARG A 111 -0.94 1.91 19.44
C ARG A 111 -1.21 3.22 18.70
N ALA A 112 -2.21 4.00 19.13
CA ALA A 112 -2.51 5.31 18.54
C ALA A 112 -1.34 6.29 18.74
N GLY A 113 -0.74 6.33 19.93
CA GLY A 113 0.46 7.13 20.21
C GLY A 113 1.67 6.72 19.35
N LEU A 114 1.93 5.42 19.24
CA LEU A 114 3.00 4.90 18.39
C LEU A 114 2.75 5.16 16.90
N ASN A 115 1.51 5.05 16.45
CA ASN A 115 1.14 5.37 15.07
C ASN A 115 1.35 6.85 14.74
N TYR A 116 1.07 7.73 15.69
CA TYR A 116 1.37 9.16 15.58
C TYR A 116 2.89 9.40 15.45
N LEU A 117 3.69 8.76 16.30
CA LEU A 117 5.16 8.83 16.21
C LEU A 117 5.70 8.27 14.89
N TYR A 118 5.14 7.16 14.42
CA TYR A 118 5.47 6.55 13.12
C TYR A 118 5.18 7.53 11.97
N THR A 119 3.99 8.15 11.97
CA THR A 119 3.59 9.11 10.93
C THR A 119 4.53 10.34 10.90
N ILE A 120 4.92 10.84 12.08
CA ILE A 120 5.90 11.92 12.17
C ILE A 120 7.28 11.45 11.68
N ALA A 121 7.72 10.25 12.07
CA ALA A 121 9.03 9.74 11.69
C ALA A 121 9.16 9.57 10.17
N ILE A 122 8.15 8.98 9.51
CA ILE A 122 8.14 8.80 8.06
C ILE A 122 8.07 10.14 7.32
N ASN A 123 7.24 11.07 7.79
CA ASN A 123 7.12 12.40 7.19
C ASN A 123 8.45 13.18 7.32
N ARG A 124 9.11 13.14 8.47
CA ARG A 124 10.43 13.76 8.66
C ARG A 124 11.52 13.14 7.79
N LEU A 125 11.47 11.82 7.58
CA LEU A 125 12.42 11.13 6.70
C LEU A 125 12.24 11.58 5.25
N VAL A 126 11.01 11.46 4.73
CA VAL A 126 10.72 11.61 3.31
C VAL A 126 10.57 13.08 2.92
N GLN A 127 9.73 13.84 3.63
CA GLN A 127 9.41 15.22 3.28
C GLN A 127 10.50 16.23 3.62
N GLN A 128 11.03 16.14 4.86
CA GLN A 128 11.89 17.20 5.37
C GLN A 128 13.38 17.00 5.06
N ARG A 129 13.80 15.77 4.76
CA ARG A 129 15.21 15.52 4.46
C ARG A 129 15.44 15.16 3.01
N LEU A 130 14.83 14.06 2.57
CA LEU A 130 15.07 13.54 1.24
C LEU A 130 14.75 14.56 0.14
N VAL A 131 13.56 15.20 0.21
CA VAL A 131 13.13 16.17 -0.81
C VAL A 131 14.01 17.41 -0.80
N ILE A 132 14.38 17.92 0.39
CA ILE A 132 15.21 19.10 0.51
C ILE A 132 16.61 18.80 -0.02
N ASP A 133 17.22 17.69 0.38
CA ASP A 133 18.56 17.29 -0.04
C ASP A 133 18.60 17.06 -1.56
N LEU A 134 17.61 16.38 -2.13
CA LEU A 134 17.51 16.16 -3.58
C LEU A 134 17.36 17.47 -4.36
N ARG A 135 16.50 18.36 -3.90
CA ARG A 135 16.34 19.68 -4.54
C ARG A 135 17.62 20.49 -4.47
N GLY A 136 18.32 20.46 -3.33
CA GLY A 136 19.62 21.09 -3.17
C GLY A 136 20.66 20.52 -4.14
N GLU A 137 20.79 19.20 -4.21
CA GLU A 137 21.72 18.53 -5.12
C GLU A 137 21.43 18.85 -6.61
N VAL A 138 20.16 18.87 -7.01
CA VAL A 138 19.76 19.24 -8.37
C VAL A 138 20.07 20.71 -8.65
N TYR A 139 19.78 21.59 -7.69
CA TYR A 139 20.05 23.03 -7.84
C TYR A 139 21.56 23.31 -7.92
N ASP A 140 22.37 22.71 -7.05
CA ASP A 140 23.83 22.83 -7.08
C ASP A 140 24.41 22.33 -8.41
N LYS A 141 23.85 21.24 -8.94
CA LYS A 141 24.23 20.71 -10.24
C LYS A 141 23.88 21.68 -11.37
N LEU A 142 22.69 22.27 -11.33
CA LEU A 142 22.28 23.29 -12.30
C LEU A 142 23.24 24.47 -12.33
N GLN A 143 23.66 24.97 -11.16
CA GLN A 143 24.61 26.09 -11.07
C GLN A 143 26.00 25.79 -11.69
N ARG A 144 26.33 24.51 -11.84
CA ARG A 144 27.61 24.06 -12.43
C ARG A 144 27.52 23.69 -13.91
N LEU A 145 26.31 23.73 -14.51
CA LEU A 145 26.14 23.43 -15.93
C LEU A 145 26.57 24.59 -16.80
N SER A 146 27.01 24.26 -18.02
CA SER A 146 27.42 25.25 -19.01
C SER A 146 26.23 26.02 -19.59
N PHE A 147 26.47 27.22 -20.11
CA PHE A 147 25.48 28.04 -20.82
C PHE A 147 24.81 27.27 -21.98
N ARG A 148 25.57 26.41 -22.68
CA ARG A 148 25.01 25.54 -23.74
C ARG A 148 23.85 24.66 -23.29
N PHE A 149 23.85 24.25 -22.01
CA PHE A 149 22.71 23.49 -21.46
C PHE A 149 21.46 24.35 -21.34
N PHE A 150 21.60 25.60 -20.90
CA PHE A 150 20.49 26.54 -20.76
C PHE A 150 19.95 27.00 -22.11
N ASP A 151 20.82 27.15 -23.13
CA ASP A 151 20.40 27.46 -24.49
C ASP A 151 19.64 26.30 -25.15
N ALA A 152 19.97 25.06 -24.78
CA ALA A 152 19.34 23.86 -25.32
C ALA A 152 18.04 23.44 -24.59
N ASN A 153 17.76 23.97 -23.40
CA ASN A 153 16.62 23.58 -22.57
C ASN A 153 15.78 24.81 -22.19
N THR A 154 14.47 24.69 -22.30
CA THR A 154 13.58 25.78 -21.87
C THR A 154 13.56 25.89 -20.34
N THR A 155 13.38 27.10 -19.81
CA THR A 155 13.27 27.38 -18.38
C THR A 155 12.17 26.52 -17.73
N GLY A 156 11.03 26.34 -18.41
CA GLY A 156 9.94 25.50 -17.94
C GLY A 156 10.35 24.02 -17.74
N SER A 157 11.11 23.46 -18.69
CA SER A 157 11.64 22.08 -18.58
C SER A 157 12.59 21.93 -17.38
N ILE A 158 13.43 22.93 -17.14
CA ILE A 158 14.37 22.93 -16.00
C ILE A 158 13.57 22.98 -14.67
N ILE A 159 12.57 23.86 -14.58
CA ILE A 159 11.72 23.97 -13.38
C ILE A 159 11.00 22.65 -13.13
N THR A 160 10.45 22.02 -14.15
CA THR A 160 9.75 20.72 -14.03
C THR A 160 10.68 19.62 -13.51
N ARG A 161 11.95 19.60 -13.93
CA ARG A 161 12.94 18.64 -13.41
C ARG A 161 13.25 18.86 -11.93
N VAL A 162 13.38 20.12 -11.48
CA VAL A 162 13.68 20.44 -10.08
C VAL A 162 12.49 20.15 -9.16
N THR A 163 11.27 20.32 -9.66
CA THR A 163 10.05 20.18 -8.86
C THR A 163 9.36 18.84 -9.08
N GLY A 164 9.02 18.51 -10.32
CA GLY A 164 8.24 17.35 -10.71
C GLY A 164 9.01 16.03 -10.58
N ASP A 165 10.22 15.96 -11.15
CA ASP A 165 11.02 14.73 -11.11
C ASP A 165 11.44 14.40 -9.68
N VAL A 166 11.80 15.39 -8.86
CA VAL A 166 12.09 15.18 -7.43
C VAL A 166 10.87 14.65 -6.68
N GLN A 167 9.67 15.17 -7.03
CA GLN A 167 8.43 14.68 -6.44
C GLN A 167 8.12 13.23 -6.86
N ALA A 168 8.40 12.87 -8.11
CA ALA A 168 8.25 11.50 -8.60
C ALA A 168 9.19 10.52 -7.88
N VAL A 169 10.46 10.91 -7.69
CA VAL A 169 11.43 10.12 -6.90
C VAL A 169 10.96 9.97 -5.45
N ARG A 170 10.43 11.03 -4.84
CA ARG A 170 9.86 10.97 -3.50
C ARG A 170 8.71 9.97 -3.42
N MET A 171 7.72 10.05 -4.32
CA MET A 171 6.57 9.14 -4.33
C MET A 171 7.02 7.69 -4.49
N PHE A 172 8.01 7.44 -5.35
CA PHE A 172 8.56 6.10 -5.52
C PHE A 172 9.19 5.57 -4.23
N LEU A 173 10.00 6.38 -3.55
CA LEU A 173 10.66 5.96 -2.30
C LEU A 173 9.66 5.74 -1.17
N ASP A 174 8.65 6.59 -1.04
CA ASP A 174 7.63 6.51 0.01
C ASP A 174 6.66 5.35 -0.26
N GLN A 175 5.99 5.36 -1.40
CA GLN A 175 4.90 4.42 -1.68
C GLN A 175 5.38 3.06 -2.18
N VAL A 176 6.49 3.00 -2.92
CA VAL A 176 6.96 1.73 -3.48
C VAL A 176 7.98 1.09 -2.55
N MET A 177 9.06 1.80 -2.24
CA MET A 177 10.20 1.18 -1.56
C MET A 177 9.92 0.91 -0.07
N ILE A 178 9.52 1.94 0.69
CA ILE A 178 9.29 1.81 2.14
C ILE A 178 8.07 0.91 2.38
N GLN A 179 6.98 1.14 1.65
CA GLN A 179 5.75 0.38 1.81
C GLN A 179 5.92 -1.09 1.42
N SER A 180 6.70 -1.40 0.36
CA SER A 180 6.97 -2.79 -0.03
C SER A 180 7.77 -3.54 1.04
N VAL A 181 8.77 -2.90 1.65
CA VAL A 181 9.55 -3.52 2.74
C VAL A 181 8.64 -3.80 3.94
N ILE A 182 7.82 -2.82 4.33
CA ILE A 182 6.86 -2.98 5.43
C ILE A 182 5.88 -4.13 5.14
N MET A 183 5.35 -4.17 3.92
CA MET A 183 4.42 -5.22 3.48
C MET A 183 5.04 -6.62 3.57
N VAL A 184 6.25 -6.81 3.04
CA VAL A 184 6.95 -8.11 3.09
C VAL A 184 7.23 -8.54 4.53
N VAL A 185 7.69 -7.62 5.38
CA VAL A 185 7.97 -7.90 6.80
C VAL A 185 6.68 -8.25 7.55
N SER A 186 5.60 -7.48 7.36
CA SER A 186 4.33 -7.74 8.03
C SER A 186 3.70 -9.06 7.59
N LEU A 187 3.67 -9.36 6.29
CA LEU A 187 3.16 -10.63 5.78
C LEU A 187 3.95 -11.83 6.32
N THR A 188 5.27 -11.70 6.41
CA THR A 188 6.13 -12.75 6.98
C THR A 188 5.80 -12.99 8.45
N ILE A 189 5.66 -11.93 9.24
CA ILE A 189 5.33 -12.03 10.66
C ILE A 189 3.94 -12.66 10.85
N TYR A 190 2.94 -12.22 10.08
CA TYR A 190 1.60 -12.77 10.14
C TYR A 190 1.57 -14.24 9.74
N ALA A 191 2.27 -14.63 8.66
CA ALA A 191 2.35 -16.01 8.22
C ALA A 191 3.01 -16.93 9.29
N ILE A 192 4.10 -16.47 9.91
CA ILE A 192 4.77 -17.19 10.99
C ILE A 192 3.84 -17.33 12.20
N TYR A 193 3.14 -16.27 12.58
CA TYR A 193 2.22 -16.29 13.71
C TYR A 193 1.02 -17.21 13.44
N MET A 194 0.42 -17.17 12.27
CA MET A 194 -0.64 -18.10 11.85
C MET A 194 -0.14 -19.56 11.88
N ALA A 195 1.04 -19.83 11.34
CA ALA A 195 1.63 -21.17 11.35
C ALA A 195 1.90 -21.68 12.78
N SER A 196 2.24 -20.80 13.73
CA SER A 196 2.42 -21.14 15.13
C SER A 196 1.11 -21.49 15.86
N LEU A 197 -0.02 -21.00 15.36
CA LEU A 197 -1.35 -21.32 15.90
C LEU A 197 -1.81 -22.69 15.39
N HIS A 198 -1.91 -22.84 14.06
CA HIS A 198 -2.29 -24.12 13.43
C HIS A 198 -1.78 -24.19 11.98
N PRO A 199 -0.74 -24.99 11.68
CA PRO A 199 -0.08 -25.01 10.36
C PRO A 199 -1.01 -25.48 9.23
N GLY A 200 -1.88 -26.46 9.49
CA GLY A 200 -2.84 -26.96 8.49
C GLY A 200 -3.86 -25.89 8.07
N LEU A 201 -4.40 -25.12 9.03
CA LEU A 201 -5.32 -24.05 8.75
C LEU A 201 -4.62 -22.90 8.01
N THR A 202 -3.38 -22.59 8.39
CA THR A 202 -2.55 -21.60 7.69
C THR A 202 -2.36 -21.98 6.23
N LEU A 203 -2.01 -23.25 5.95
CA LEU A 203 -1.82 -23.72 4.58
C LEU A 203 -3.13 -23.64 3.77
N ALA A 204 -4.25 -24.02 4.36
CA ALA A 204 -5.56 -23.95 3.72
C ALA A 204 -5.95 -22.51 3.36
N CYS A 205 -5.74 -21.55 4.27
CA CYS A 205 -6.02 -20.13 4.03
C CYS A 205 -5.05 -19.51 3.02
N LEU A 206 -3.75 -19.83 3.10
CA LEU A 206 -2.75 -19.30 2.18
C LEU A 206 -2.81 -19.95 0.79
N ALA A 207 -3.50 -21.09 0.61
CA ALA A 207 -3.65 -21.74 -0.69
C ALA A 207 -4.33 -20.86 -1.76
N THR A 208 -5.14 -19.87 -1.36
CA THR A 208 -5.75 -18.91 -2.28
C THR A 208 -4.79 -17.78 -2.69
N THR A 209 -3.72 -17.53 -1.92
CA THR A 209 -2.75 -16.44 -2.19
C THR A 209 -2.04 -16.60 -3.55
N PRO A 210 -1.54 -17.78 -3.95
CA PRO A 210 -0.94 -17.95 -5.28
C PRO A 210 -1.94 -17.72 -6.42
N ILE A 211 -3.22 -18.06 -6.22
CA ILE A 211 -4.27 -17.80 -7.21
C ILE A 211 -4.47 -16.30 -7.37
N LEU A 212 -4.57 -15.56 -6.24
CA LEU A 212 -4.63 -14.10 -6.23
C LEU A 212 -3.41 -13.47 -6.92
N ALA A 213 -2.21 -13.96 -6.63
CA ALA A 213 -0.98 -13.46 -7.23
C ALA A 213 -0.97 -13.66 -8.75
N VAL A 214 -1.31 -14.84 -9.25
CA VAL A 214 -1.39 -15.13 -10.69
C VAL A 214 -2.45 -14.26 -11.37
N MET A 215 -3.62 -14.11 -10.76
CA MET A 215 -4.71 -13.27 -11.27
C MET A 215 -4.29 -11.79 -11.31
N SER A 216 -3.64 -11.29 -10.26
CA SER A 216 -3.18 -9.89 -10.18
C SER A 216 -2.07 -9.60 -11.20
N VAL A 217 -1.07 -10.48 -11.33
CA VAL A 217 0.00 -10.34 -12.33
C VAL A 217 -0.56 -10.42 -13.75
N GLY A 218 -1.47 -11.36 -14.01
CA GLY A 218 -2.13 -11.48 -15.31
C GLY A 218 -2.92 -10.23 -15.68
N PHE A 219 -3.72 -9.72 -14.73
CA PHE A 219 -4.49 -8.49 -14.93
C PHE A 219 -3.58 -7.26 -15.10
N SER A 220 -2.52 -7.14 -14.30
CA SER A 220 -1.56 -6.04 -14.43
C SER A 220 -0.92 -6.00 -15.83
N ARG A 221 -0.50 -7.13 -16.36
CA ARG A 221 0.06 -7.24 -17.72
C ARG A 221 -0.97 -6.91 -18.80
N TYR A 222 -2.22 -7.29 -18.59
CA TYR A 222 -3.32 -6.99 -19.51
C TYR A 222 -3.69 -5.51 -19.53
N ILE A 223 -3.72 -4.84 -18.37
CA ILE A 223 -4.16 -3.45 -18.26
C ILE A 223 -3.06 -2.44 -18.60
N GLN A 224 -1.79 -2.80 -18.42
CA GLN A 224 -0.65 -1.93 -18.63
C GLN A 224 -0.60 -1.26 -20.02
N PRO A 225 -0.78 -1.97 -21.15
CA PRO A 225 -0.75 -1.35 -22.48
C PRO A 225 -1.93 -0.37 -22.68
N LEU A 226 -3.07 -0.62 -22.04
CA LEU A 226 -4.23 0.28 -22.12
C LEU A 226 -3.97 1.60 -21.40
N TYR A 227 -3.32 1.56 -20.22
CA TYR A 227 -2.87 2.76 -19.53
C TYR A 227 -1.84 3.54 -20.35
N GLN A 228 -0.92 2.83 -21.01
CA GLN A 228 0.08 3.46 -21.85
C GLN A 228 -0.57 4.17 -23.05
N SER A 229 -1.49 3.51 -23.76
CA SER A 229 -2.22 4.12 -24.88
C SER A 229 -3.07 5.33 -24.43
N SER A 230 -3.73 5.24 -23.25
CA SER A 230 -4.49 6.35 -22.69
C SER A 230 -3.60 7.54 -22.38
N ARG A 231 -2.40 7.29 -21.82
CA ARG A 231 -1.41 8.33 -21.53
C ARG A 231 -0.89 9.01 -22.79
N GLU A 232 -0.59 8.26 -23.85
CA GLU A 232 -0.16 8.79 -25.14
C GLU A 232 -1.25 9.70 -25.75
N SER A 233 -2.52 9.31 -25.63
CA SER A 233 -3.65 10.13 -26.10
C SER A 233 -3.84 11.38 -25.26
N GLU A 234 -3.62 11.30 -23.95
CA GLU A 234 -3.65 12.45 -23.03
C GLU A 234 -2.51 13.43 -23.34
N GLU A 235 -1.30 12.94 -23.58
CA GLU A 235 -0.15 13.75 -23.98
C GLU A 235 -0.43 14.47 -25.31
N ALA A 236 -1.00 13.79 -26.32
CA ALA A 236 -1.37 14.38 -27.59
C ALA A 236 -2.51 15.42 -27.48
N MET A 237 -3.42 15.24 -26.52
CA MET A 237 -4.46 16.24 -26.21
C MET A 237 -3.86 17.49 -25.56
N VAL A 238 -2.94 17.31 -24.61
CA VAL A 238 -2.26 18.42 -23.93
C VAL A 238 -1.37 19.20 -24.90
N GLU A 239 -0.65 18.51 -25.79
CA GLU A 239 0.15 19.13 -26.85
C GLU A 239 -0.74 20.01 -27.76
N TYR A 240 -1.88 19.48 -28.22
CA TYR A 240 -2.84 20.23 -29.01
C TYR A 240 -3.37 21.46 -28.27
N LEU A 241 -3.71 21.32 -26.99
CA LEU A 241 -4.13 22.44 -26.14
C LEU A 241 -3.06 23.53 -26.05
N ALA A 242 -1.80 23.12 -25.83
CA ALA A 242 -0.69 24.08 -25.80
C ALA A 242 -0.51 24.84 -27.12
N GLU A 243 -0.65 24.12 -28.24
CA GLU A 243 -0.58 24.68 -29.59
C GLU A 243 -1.74 25.67 -29.85
N SER A 244 -2.97 25.29 -29.49
CA SER A 244 -4.16 26.16 -29.58
C SER A 244 -4.03 27.43 -28.75
N VAL A 245 -3.50 27.30 -27.51
CA VAL A 245 -3.28 28.49 -26.66
C VAL A 245 -2.20 29.42 -27.22
N GLN A 246 -1.12 28.88 -27.77
CA GLN A 246 -0.07 29.67 -28.43
C GLN A 246 -0.58 30.33 -29.69
N GLY A 247 -1.43 29.66 -30.49
CA GLY A 247 -2.02 30.11 -31.72
C GLY A 247 -3.33 30.89 -31.56
N VAL A 248 -3.79 31.19 -30.36
CA VAL A 248 -5.13 31.75 -30.09
C VAL A 248 -5.39 33.07 -30.81
N GLN A 249 -4.37 33.91 -31.03
CA GLN A 249 -4.51 35.16 -31.78
C GLN A 249 -4.83 34.90 -33.25
N VAL A 250 -4.22 33.88 -33.84
CA VAL A 250 -4.49 33.49 -35.23
C VAL A 250 -5.88 32.89 -35.34
N THR A 251 -6.25 31.97 -34.45
CA THR A 251 -7.60 31.37 -34.41
C THR A 251 -8.67 32.43 -34.33
N LYS A 252 -8.51 33.44 -33.45
CA LYS A 252 -9.45 34.57 -33.32
C LYS A 252 -9.46 35.49 -34.53
N ALA A 253 -8.29 35.79 -35.12
CA ALA A 253 -8.18 36.68 -36.28
C ALA A 253 -8.92 36.12 -37.53
N PHE A 254 -8.95 34.76 -37.62
CA PHE A 254 -9.61 34.10 -38.76
C PHE A 254 -11.01 33.52 -38.41
N GLY A 255 -11.54 33.75 -37.20
CA GLY A 255 -12.85 33.26 -36.76
C GLY A 255 -13.00 31.75 -36.73
N ARG A 256 -11.89 30.99 -36.45
CA ARG A 256 -11.85 29.51 -36.48
C ARG A 256 -12.07 28.86 -35.13
N GLU A 257 -12.60 29.58 -34.15
CA GLU A 257 -12.86 29.07 -32.80
C GLU A 257 -13.79 27.82 -32.79
N PRO A 258 -14.84 27.73 -33.62
CA PRO A 258 -15.70 26.56 -33.66
C PRO A 258 -14.96 25.29 -34.12
N GLU A 259 -14.06 25.44 -35.12
CA GLU A 259 -13.28 24.32 -35.66
C GLU A 259 -12.26 23.83 -34.66
N ASP A 260 -11.52 24.75 -34.03
CA ASP A 260 -10.52 24.44 -32.99
C ASP A 260 -11.18 23.74 -31.76
N ARG A 261 -12.33 24.25 -31.34
CA ARG A 261 -13.14 23.66 -30.30
C ARG A 261 -13.61 22.24 -30.65
N ALA A 262 -14.04 22.00 -31.87
CA ALA A 262 -14.47 20.68 -32.33
C ALA A 262 -13.29 19.70 -32.39
N ALA A 263 -12.13 20.14 -32.85
CA ALA A 263 -10.91 19.31 -32.87
C ALA A 263 -10.43 18.94 -31.47
N PHE A 264 -10.42 19.89 -30.52
CA PHE A 264 -10.12 19.61 -29.13
C PHE A 264 -11.12 18.64 -28.52
N ALA A 265 -12.43 18.86 -28.74
CA ALA A 265 -13.48 17.98 -28.23
C ALA A 265 -13.34 16.54 -28.76
N ALA A 266 -12.93 16.33 -29.99
CA ALA A 266 -12.67 15.00 -30.55
C ALA A 266 -11.51 14.31 -29.85
N LYS A 267 -10.39 14.99 -29.62
CA LYS A 267 -9.24 14.44 -28.87
C LYS A 267 -9.62 14.11 -27.41
N ASN A 268 -10.32 15.02 -26.75
CA ASN A 268 -10.79 14.81 -25.37
C ASN A 268 -11.75 13.62 -25.28
N ARG A 269 -12.60 13.40 -26.28
CA ARG A 269 -13.49 12.24 -26.36
C ARG A 269 -12.71 10.93 -26.49
N THR A 270 -11.65 10.90 -27.29
CA THR A 270 -10.77 9.72 -27.42
C THR A 270 -10.15 9.37 -26.07
N VAL A 271 -9.66 10.34 -25.32
CA VAL A 271 -9.12 10.13 -23.96
C VAL A 271 -10.20 9.59 -23.03
N LEU A 272 -11.41 10.19 -23.06
CA LEU A 272 -12.55 9.74 -22.25
C LEU A 272 -12.92 8.29 -22.55
N ASP A 273 -13.05 7.91 -23.80
CA ASP A 273 -13.46 6.57 -24.22
C ASP A 273 -12.41 5.52 -23.75
N GLN A 274 -11.13 5.85 -23.85
CA GLN A 274 -10.05 4.98 -23.35
C GLN A 274 -10.07 4.86 -21.83
N GLN A 275 -10.18 5.96 -21.10
CA GLN A 275 -10.27 5.96 -19.64
C GLN A 275 -11.51 5.21 -19.15
N GLN A 276 -12.65 5.38 -19.81
CA GLN A 276 -13.87 4.65 -19.51
C GLN A 276 -13.70 3.14 -19.76
N GLY A 277 -13.02 2.76 -20.83
CA GLY A 277 -12.68 1.37 -21.12
C GLY A 277 -11.79 0.74 -20.03
N ILE A 278 -10.80 1.48 -19.53
CA ILE A 278 -9.96 1.07 -18.42
C ILE A 278 -10.80 0.95 -17.14
N PHE A 279 -11.61 1.96 -16.84
CA PHE A 279 -12.46 1.99 -15.66
C PHE A 279 -13.37 0.74 -15.56
N TRP A 280 -14.04 0.37 -16.64
CA TRP A 280 -14.90 -0.82 -16.66
C TRP A 280 -14.11 -2.11 -16.36
N ARG A 281 -12.92 -2.27 -16.90
CA ARG A 281 -12.06 -3.45 -16.67
C ARG A 281 -11.60 -3.53 -15.21
N VAL A 282 -11.15 -2.40 -14.66
CA VAL A 282 -10.73 -2.31 -13.26
C VAL A 282 -11.92 -2.54 -12.33
N SER A 283 -13.09 -1.95 -12.65
CA SER A 283 -14.33 -2.12 -11.88
C SER A 283 -14.84 -3.56 -11.85
N LEU A 284 -14.54 -4.36 -12.86
CA LEU A 284 -14.86 -5.79 -12.86
C LEU A 284 -13.82 -6.62 -12.09
N PHE A 285 -12.55 -6.23 -12.15
CA PHE A 285 -11.47 -6.94 -11.48
C PHE A 285 -11.55 -6.80 -9.95
N THR A 286 -11.86 -5.61 -9.43
CA THR A 286 -11.93 -5.35 -7.99
C THR A 286 -12.92 -6.25 -7.25
N PRO A 287 -14.18 -6.44 -7.70
CA PRO A 287 -15.10 -7.42 -7.09
C PRO A 287 -14.63 -8.87 -7.20
N ALA A 288 -13.93 -9.23 -8.29
CA ALA A 288 -13.39 -10.58 -8.45
C ALA A 288 -12.32 -10.90 -7.40
N VAL A 289 -11.41 -9.96 -7.13
CA VAL A 289 -10.45 -10.06 -6.01
C VAL A 289 -11.20 -10.15 -4.68
N GLY A 290 -12.19 -9.28 -4.45
CA GLY A 290 -12.99 -9.28 -3.22
C GLY A 290 -13.74 -10.60 -3.01
N LEU A 291 -14.27 -11.21 -4.07
CA LEU A 291 -14.93 -12.51 -3.99
C LEU A 291 -13.95 -13.61 -3.59
N LEU A 292 -12.75 -13.63 -4.18
CA LEU A 292 -11.73 -14.63 -3.84
C LEU A 292 -11.24 -14.46 -2.38
N THR A 293 -11.17 -13.24 -1.89
CA THR A 293 -10.91 -12.96 -0.46
C THR A 293 -12.03 -13.51 0.44
N ARG A 294 -13.31 -13.41 0.01
CA ARG A 294 -14.45 -14.02 0.74
C ARG A 294 -14.39 -15.54 0.75
N VAL A 295 -13.87 -16.18 -0.30
CA VAL A 295 -13.63 -17.63 -0.30
C VAL A 295 -12.68 -18.02 0.83
N ASN A 296 -11.64 -17.23 1.09
CA ASN A 296 -10.75 -17.44 2.23
C ASN A 296 -11.50 -17.44 3.58
N MET A 297 -12.45 -16.52 3.74
CA MET A 297 -13.27 -16.48 4.96
C MET A 297 -14.18 -17.71 5.09
N VAL A 298 -14.71 -18.22 3.97
CA VAL A 298 -15.51 -19.47 3.96
C VAL A 298 -14.64 -20.67 4.34
N VAL A 299 -13.41 -20.76 3.81
CA VAL A 299 -12.43 -21.81 4.19
C VAL A 299 -12.11 -21.73 5.69
N LEU A 300 -11.85 -20.53 6.20
CA LEU A 300 -11.59 -20.31 7.62
C LEU A 300 -12.78 -20.77 8.49
N LEU A 301 -13.99 -20.36 8.16
CA LEU A 301 -15.17 -20.73 8.94
C LEU A 301 -15.49 -22.23 8.81
N GLY A 302 -15.36 -22.80 7.62
CA GLY A 302 -15.63 -24.23 7.40
C GLY A 302 -14.60 -25.12 8.07
N TYR A 303 -13.33 -25.00 7.68
CA TYR A 303 -12.26 -25.85 8.22
C TYR A 303 -11.87 -25.44 9.63
N GLY A 304 -11.72 -24.15 9.91
CA GLY A 304 -11.41 -23.64 11.25
C GLY A 304 -12.53 -23.92 12.24
N GLY A 305 -13.81 -23.75 11.84
CA GLY A 305 -14.96 -24.12 12.65
C GLY A 305 -15.03 -25.63 12.94
N TRP A 306 -14.70 -26.47 11.96
CA TRP A 306 -14.56 -27.89 12.16
C TRP A 306 -13.49 -28.23 13.21
N LEU A 307 -12.32 -27.58 13.17
CA LEU A 307 -11.26 -27.73 14.17
C LEU A 307 -11.71 -27.31 15.56
N VAL A 308 -12.51 -26.24 15.68
CA VAL A 308 -13.05 -25.76 16.96
C VAL A 308 -14.03 -26.78 17.55
N ILE A 309 -14.95 -27.32 16.73
CA ILE A 309 -15.94 -28.32 17.16
C ILE A 309 -15.24 -29.60 17.67
N HIS A 310 -14.10 -29.97 17.07
CA HIS A 310 -13.32 -31.15 17.50
C HIS A 310 -12.31 -30.84 18.62
N GLY A 311 -12.33 -29.62 19.19
CA GLY A 311 -11.46 -29.24 20.32
C GLY A 311 -9.98 -29.06 19.95
N GLN A 312 -9.64 -29.01 18.65
CA GLN A 312 -8.25 -28.86 18.19
C GLN A 312 -7.80 -27.40 18.10
N LEU A 313 -8.74 -26.46 18.12
CA LEU A 313 -8.46 -25.02 18.05
C LEU A 313 -9.42 -24.28 19.01
N PRO A 314 -8.93 -23.35 19.87
CA PRO A 314 -9.82 -22.49 20.66
C PRO A 314 -10.57 -21.50 19.74
N LEU A 315 -11.78 -21.12 20.14
CA LEU A 315 -12.64 -20.25 19.34
C LEU A 315 -12.05 -18.84 19.23
N GLY A 316 -11.69 -18.23 20.36
CA GLY A 316 -11.25 -16.84 20.43
C GLY A 316 -9.78 -16.69 20.01
N THR A 317 -8.87 -17.27 20.78
CA THR A 317 -7.41 -17.17 20.49
C THR A 317 -6.97 -17.98 19.27
N GLY A 318 -7.81 -18.87 18.77
CA GLY A 318 -7.60 -19.58 17.52
C GLY A 318 -8.34 -18.89 16.35
N LEU A 319 -9.64 -19.23 16.20
CA LEU A 319 -10.41 -18.86 15.00
C LEU A 319 -10.55 -17.35 14.80
N VAL A 320 -10.85 -16.59 15.87
CA VAL A 320 -11.04 -15.13 15.77
C VAL A 320 -9.73 -14.41 15.47
N VAL A 321 -8.61 -14.87 16.08
CA VAL A 321 -7.28 -14.33 15.77
C VAL A 321 -6.90 -14.63 14.31
N PHE A 322 -7.18 -15.84 13.82
CA PHE A 322 -7.01 -16.17 12.41
C PHE A 322 -7.82 -15.26 11.47
N ALA A 323 -9.09 -15.00 11.81
CA ALA A 323 -9.93 -14.11 11.03
C ALA A 323 -9.36 -12.68 10.94
N GLY A 324 -8.89 -12.15 12.08
CA GLY A 324 -8.27 -10.83 12.13
C GLY A 324 -6.94 -10.75 11.39
N LEU A 325 -6.14 -11.82 11.41
CA LEU A 325 -4.90 -11.91 10.64
C LEU A 325 -5.19 -12.00 9.13
N LEU A 326 -6.19 -12.79 8.75
CA LEU A 326 -6.59 -12.95 7.36
C LEU A 326 -7.08 -11.63 6.75
N ASP A 327 -7.77 -10.81 7.54
CA ASP A 327 -8.21 -9.47 7.14
C ASP A 327 -7.01 -8.56 6.80
N GLN A 328 -5.91 -8.68 7.54
CA GLN A 328 -4.66 -7.95 7.26
C GLN A 328 -3.95 -8.41 5.97
N PHE A 329 -4.23 -9.64 5.50
CA PHE A 329 -3.73 -10.14 4.20
C PHE A 329 -4.58 -9.65 3.02
N SER A 330 -5.80 -9.22 3.25
CA SER A 330 -6.77 -8.84 2.22
C SER A 330 -6.82 -7.33 1.95
N GLY A 331 -6.30 -6.51 2.86
CA GLY A 331 -6.19 -5.05 2.74
C GLY A 331 -4.88 -4.65 2.13
#